data_0160c8c6e13d408a2bff9bc704f54f5c
#
_entry.id   0160c8c6e13d408a2bff9bc704f54f5c
#
_cell.length_a   1.000
_cell.length_b   1.000
_cell.length_c   1.000
_cell.angle_alpha   90.00
_cell.angle_beta   90.00
_cell.angle_gamma   90.00
#
_symmetry.space_group_name_H-M   'P 1'
#
loop_
_entity.id
_entity.type
_entity.pdbx_description
1 polymer ?
#
loop_
_entity_poly.entity_id
_entity_poly.type
_entity_poly.pdbx_seq_one_letter_code
_entity_poly.pdbx_strand_id
1 'polypeptide(L)'
;MTPQTPAIEIDRLVRRYGRHDAVNGLSLRVQPGRCYGFFGRNGAGKTTTIKCLLNLLRPTSGSVRVFGLDPRRDEVAVKSRLSYVPDNVAFYPWMTVRGALDYTASFRAKWNRDTEADLLSRFRLDLGQKTNRLSKGQRTQLALIAAICPEPELLVLDEPTSGLDPIVRREFIQTVIGAYQDGDPERRTVFVSTHLISEFEGLIDEFTIIDAGRDVMTLEADAARGRFEKPLEEVFISALQGVTA
;
A
#
# COMPACT_ATOMS: atom_id res chain seq x y z
N MET A 1 12.73 -24.56 11.37
CA MET A 1 12.76 -23.26 10.68
C MET A 1 12.37 -22.22 11.70
N THR A 2 13.20 -21.24 11.97
CA THR A 2 12.86 -20.12 12.85
C THR A 2 11.69 -19.33 12.20
N PRO A 3 10.62 -19.01 12.90
CA PRO A 3 9.51 -18.26 12.32
C PRO A 3 10.05 -16.90 11.84
N GLN A 4 9.84 -16.62 10.56
CA GLN A 4 10.25 -15.34 9.97
C GLN A 4 9.43 -14.21 10.58
N THR A 5 10.08 -13.09 10.95
CA THR A 5 9.37 -11.92 11.51
C THR A 5 8.43 -11.34 10.45
N PRO A 6 7.14 -11.18 10.73
CA PRO A 6 6.20 -10.60 9.76
C PRO A 6 6.61 -9.18 9.32
N ALA A 7 6.36 -8.83 8.06
CA ALA A 7 6.52 -7.48 7.57
C ALA A 7 5.51 -6.53 8.23
N ILE A 8 4.27 -7.00 8.42
CA ILE A 8 3.23 -6.28 9.17
C ILE A 8 2.58 -7.26 10.15
N GLU A 9 2.40 -6.83 11.38
CA GLU A 9 1.61 -7.53 12.39
C GLU A 9 0.68 -6.53 13.08
N ILE A 10 -0.60 -6.81 13.04
CA ILE A 10 -1.66 -6.05 13.70
C ILE A 10 -2.39 -7.01 14.63
N ASP A 11 -2.50 -6.64 15.91
CA ASP A 11 -3.22 -7.43 16.93
C ASP A 11 -4.31 -6.61 17.59
N ARG A 12 -5.56 -7.00 17.35
CA ARG A 12 -6.80 -6.41 17.90
C ARG A 12 -6.82 -4.89 17.83
N LEU A 13 -6.42 -4.33 16.70
CA LEU A 13 -6.37 -2.89 16.48
C LEU A 13 -7.76 -2.27 16.60
N VAL A 14 -7.88 -1.26 17.47
CA VAL A 14 -9.06 -0.41 17.56
C VAL A 14 -8.66 1.04 17.32
N ARG A 15 -9.40 1.72 16.44
CA ARG A 15 -9.32 3.18 16.28
C ARG A 15 -10.70 3.79 16.26
N ARG A 16 -10.96 4.63 17.29
CA ARG A 16 -12.24 5.30 17.53
C ARG A 16 -12.15 6.80 17.25
N TYR A 17 -13.17 7.33 16.62
CA TYR A 17 -13.42 8.76 16.44
C TYR A 17 -14.74 9.13 17.10
N GLY A 18 -14.69 9.77 18.26
CA GLY A 18 -15.88 10.04 19.06
C GLY A 18 -16.60 8.72 19.44
N ARG A 19 -17.80 8.50 18.85
CA ARG A 19 -18.60 7.28 19.06
C ARG A 19 -18.45 6.25 17.93
N HIS A 20 -17.70 6.56 16.88
CA HIS A 20 -17.54 5.69 15.72
C HIS A 20 -16.23 4.92 15.78
N ASP A 21 -16.31 3.59 15.75
CA ASP A 21 -15.15 2.71 15.63
C ASP A 21 -14.82 2.53 14.15
N ALA A 22 -13.83 3.28 13.66
CA ALA A 22 -13.36 3.17 12.27
C ALA A 22 -12.53 1.89 12.04
N VAL A 23 -11.87 1.37 13.09
CA VAL A 23 -11.25 0.04 13.14
C VAL A 23 -11.66 -0.58 14.47
N ASN A 24 -12.12 -1.83 14.44
CA ASN A 24 -12.80 -2.45 15.56
C ASN A 24 -12.31 -3.88 15.82
N GLY A 25 -11.11 -4.01 16.39
CA GLY A 25 -10.53 -5.29 16.76
C GLY A 25 -9.84 -6.03 15.61
N LEU A 26 -9.40 -5.32 14.55
CA LEU A 26 -8.72 -5.89 13.40
C LEU A 26 -7.43 -6.61 13.81
N SER A 27 -7.26 -7.83 13.31
CA SER A 27 -6.01 -8.59 13.42
C SER A 27 -5.60 -9.10 12.05
N LEU A 28 -4.33 -8.89 11.67
CA LEU A 28 -3.76 -9.43 10.44
C LEU A 28 -2.24 -9.60 10.55
N ARG A 29 -1.70 -10.49 9.72
CA ARG A 29 -0.26 -10.73 9.56
C ARG A 29 0.09 -10.76 8.09
N VAL A 30 1.15 -10.06 7.71
CA VAL A 30 1.70 -10.06 6.35
C VAL A 30 3.12 -10.59 6.43
N GLN A 31 3.41 -11.66 5.69
CA GLN A 31 4.76 -12.21 5.62
C GLN A 31 5.64 -11.37 4.68
N PRO A 32 6.97 -11.29 4.94
CA PRO A 32 7.89 -10.68 3.99
C PRO A 32 7.82 -11.35 2.60
N GLY A 33 8.10 -10.58 1.55
CA GLY A 33 8.12 -11.11 0.19
C GLY A 33 6.75 -11.37 -0.42
N ARG A 34 5.66 -10.85 0.16
CA ARG A 34 4.29 -11.04 -0.34
C ARG A 34 3.72 -9.76 -0.94
N CYS A 35 2.94 -9.92 -1.98
CA CYS A 35 2.00 -8.89 -2.43
C CYS A 35 0.66 -9.14 -1.73
N TYR A 36 0.32 -8.26 -0.78
CA TYR A 36 -0.83 -8.42 0.11
C TYR A 36 -1.95 -7.46 -0.24
N GLY A 37 -3.15 -8.00 -0.49
CA GLY A 37 -4.37 -7.26 -0.75
C GLY A 37 -5.12 -6.92 0.54
N PHE A 38 -5.45 -5.67 0.77
CA PHE A 38 -6.30 -5.21 1.87
C PHE A 38 -7.59 -4.63 1.29
N PHE A 39 -8.59 -5.49 1.10
CA PHE A 39 -9.78 -5.21 0.33
C PHE A 39 -10.93 -4.75 1.21
N GLY A 40 -11.68 -3.77 0.74
CA GLY A 40 -12.86 -3.29 1.48
C GLY A 40 -13.53 -2.13 0.80
N ARG A 41 -14.81 -1.93 1.09
CA ARG A 41 -15.57 -0.78 0.59
C ARG A 41 -15.03 0.54 1.12
N ASN A 42 -15.43 1.65 0.51
CA ASN A 42 -15.15 2.98 1.05
C ASN A 42 -15.75 3.11 2.45
N GLY A 43 -14.94 3.62 3.41
CA GLY A 43 -15.35 3.68 4.81
C GLY A 43 -15.12 2.40 5.63
N ALA A 44 -14.64 1.29 5.05
CA ALA A 44 -14.41 0.04 5.79
C ALA A 44 -13.27 0.13 6.83
N GLY A 45 -12.45 1.20 6.83
CA GLY A 45 -11.36 1.38 7.80
C GLY A 45 -9.96 1.23 7.20
N LYS A 46 -9.80 0.99 5.89
CA LYS A 46 -8.51 0.75 5.22
C LYS A 46 -7.47 1.85 5.48
N THR A 47 -7.76 3.08 5.06
CA THR A 47 -6.86 4.24 5.25
C THR A 47 -6.59 4.51 6.74
N THR A 48 -7.57 4.28 7.62
CA THR A 48 -7.37 4.43 9.07
C THR A 48 -6.36 3.42 9.61
N THR A 49 -6.46 2.16 9.16
CA THR A 49 -5.50 1.09 9.50
C THR A 49 -4.10 1.45 9.01
N ILE A 50 -3.96 1.86 7.74
CA ILE A 50 -2.68 2.30 7.16
C ILE A 50 -2.09 3.48 7.95
N LYS A 51 -2.90 4.47 8.30
CA LYS A 51 -2.42 5.60 9.12
C LYS A 51 -1.93 5.18 10.51
N CYS A 52 -2.53 4.15 11.12
CA CYS A 52 -2.02 3.57 12.36
C CYS A 52 -0.69 2.83 12.12
N LEU A 53 -0.56 2.07 11.02
CA LEU A 53 0.67 1.40 10.60
C LEU A 53 1.83 2.38 10.43
N LEU A 54 1.56 3.56 9.87
CA LEU A 54 2.54 4.61 9.57
C LEU A 54 2.82 5.54 10.76
N ASN A 55 2.23 5.31 11.94
CA ASN A 55 2.26 6.21 13.10
C ASN A 55 1.70 7.63 12.81
N LEU A 56 0.85 7.77 11.79
CA LEU A 56 0.13 9.02 11.51
C LEU A 56 -1.12 9.16 12.38
N LEU A 57 -1.62 8.03 12.90
CA LEU A 57 -2.71 7.97 13.87
C LEU A 57 -2.34 7.01 15.01
N ARG A 58 -2.66 7.40 16.24
CA ARG A 58 -2.48 6.51 17.40
C ARG A 58 -3.66 5.55 17.51
N PRO A 59 -3.43 4.23 17.64
CA PRO A 59 -4.46 3.30 18.03
C PRO A 59 -5.18 3.72 19.33
N THR A 60 -6.47 3.44 19.43
CA THR A 60 -7.21 3.54 20.70
C THR A 60 -6.84 2.37 21.62
N SER A 61 -6.72 1.17 21.03
CA SER A 61 -6.20 -0.04 21.69
C SER A 61 -5.64 -1.01 20.65
N GLY A 62 -5.06 -2.11 21.11
CA GLY A 62 -4.36 -3.06 20.24
C GLY A 62 -2.93 -2.63 19.94
N SER A 63 -2.27 -3.36 19.07
CA SER A 63 -0.89 -3.11 18.70
C SER A 63 -0.64 -3.24 17.20
N VAL A 64 0.39 -2.53 16.73
CA VAL A 64 0.89 -2.59 15.35
C VAL A 64 2.40 -2.75 15.40
N ARG A 65 2.93 -3.66 14.59
CA ARG A 65 4.37 -3.86 14.39
C ARG A 65 4.69 -3.91 12.90
N VAL A 66 5.84 -3.35 12.54
CA VAL A 66 6.41 -3.41 11.19
C VAL A 66 7.79 -4.02 11.31
N PHE A 67 8.00 -5.19 10.70
CA PHE A 67 9.22 -5.98 10.86
C PHE A 67 9.61 -6.20 12.34
N GLY A 68 8.58 -6.44 13.20
CA GLY A 68 8.75 -6.62 14.64
C GLY A 68 8.93 -5.34 15.45
N LEU A 69 9.12 -4.17 14.82
CA LEU A 69 9.31 -2.87 15.46
C LEU A 69 7.97 -2.18 15.76
N ASP A 70 7.88 -1.45 16.87
CA ASP A 70 6.72 -0.60 17.19
C ASP A 70 6.87 0.77 16.48
N PRO A 71 6.00 1.14 15.51
CA PRO A 71 6.12 2.40 14.78
C PRO A 71 6.13 3.65 15.66
N ARG A 72 5.64 3.56 16.90
CA ARG A 72 5.63 4.68 17.85
C ARG A 72 6.95 4.85 18.60
N ARG A 73 7.69 3.76 18.80
CA ARG A 73 8.97 3.76 19.54
C ARG A 73 10.14 3.82 18.60
N ASP A 74 10.02 3.12 17.46
CA ASP A 74 11.09 2.88 16.51
C ASP A 74 10.81 3.61 15.18
N GLU A 75 10.17 4.80 15.24
CA GLU A 75 9.62 5.50 14.07
C GLU A 75 10.61 5.67 12.92
N VAL A 76 11.83 6.11 13.21
CA VAL A 76 12.87 6.30 12.19
C VAL A 76 13.27 4.98 11.55
N ALA A 77 13.48 3.93 12.36
CA ALA A 77 13.85 2.60 11.87
C ALA A 77 12.73 1.99 11.01
N VAL A 78 11.48 2.17 11.39
CA VAL A 78 10.32 1.72 10.58
C VAL A 78 10.25 2.51 9.27
N LYS A 79 10.29 3.85 9.33
CA LYS A 79 10.16 4.72 8.14
C LYS A 79 11.32 4.60 7.17
N SER A 80 12.51 4.19 7.62
CA SER A 80 13.64 3.93 6.71
C SER A 80 13.45 2.69 5.85
N ARG A 81 12.63 1.72 6.29
CA ARG A 81 12.38 0.43 5.63
C ARG A 81 11.10 0.43 4.78
N LEU A 82 10.26 1.43 4.91
CA LEU A 82 8.99 1.50 4.18
C LEU A 82 8.87 2.76 3.32
N SER A 83 8.03 2.65 2.28
CA SER A 83 7.53 3.78 1.51
C SER A 83 6.01 3.73 1.42
N TYR A 84 5.39 4.89 1.21
CA TYR A 84 3.94 5.04 1.21
C TYR A 84 3.46 5.91 0.05
N VAL A 85 2.47 5.42 -0.68
CA VAL A 85 1.73 6.19 -1.69
C VAL A 85 0.29 6.36 -1.17
N PRO A 86 -0.12 7.58 -0.79
CA PRO A 86 -1.48 7.86 -0.31
C PRO A 86 -2.49 7.93 -1.46
N ASP A 87 -3.79 7.70 -1.18
CA ASP A 87 -4.89 7.97 -2.11
C ASP A 87 -4.87 9.42 -2.62
N ASN A 88 -4.70 10.37 -1.72
CA ASN A 88 -4.59 11.78 -2.05
C ASN A 88 -3.14 12.24 -1.99
N VAL A 89 -2.48 12.19 -3.15
CA VAL A 89 -1.10 12.64 -3.30
C VAL A 89 -1.03 14.16 -3.29
N ALA A 90 -0.22 14.73 -2.37
CA ALA A 90 0.05 16.15 -2.27
C ALA A 90 1.56 16.42 -2.27
N PHE A 91 1.99 17.33 -3.13
CA PHE A 91 3.32 17.92 -3.11
C PHE A 91 3.20 19.41 -2.82
N TYR A 92 4.27 20.04 -2.35
CA TYR A 92 4.29 21.48 -2.22
C TYR A 92 4.08 22.17 -3.57
N PRO A 93 3.06 23.03 -3.73
CA PRO A 93 2.60 23.50 -5.05
C PRO A 93 3.65 24.32 -5.82
N TRP A 94 4.64 24.88 -5.11
CA TRP A 94 5.73 25.67 -5.71
C TRP A 94 6.92 24.81 -6.18
N MET A 95 7.02 23.56 -5.77
CA MET A 95 8.09 22.67 -6.20
C MET A 95 7.92 22.27 -7.67
N THR A 96 9.04 22.05 -8.34
CA THR A 96 9.07 21.32 -9.61
C THR A 96 9.10 19.82 -9.37
N VAL A 97 8.86 19.00 -10.41
CA VAL A 97 9.01 17.53 -10.34
C VAL A 97 10.42 17.18 -9.81
N ARG A 98 11.48 17.79 -10.37
CA ARG A 98 12.86 17.61 -9.88
C ARG A 98 12.97 17.98 -8.41
N GLY A 99 12.49 19.16 -8.03
CA GLY A 99 12.57 19.63 -6.63
C GLY A 99 11.84 18.72 -5.65
N ALA A 100 10.70 18.13 -6.05
CA ALA A 100 9.95 17.19 -5.19
C ALA A 100 10.71 15.87 -5.00
N LEU A 101 11.36 15.34 -6.06
CA LEU A 101 12.19 14.14 -5.97
C LEU A 101 13.44 14.38 -5.13
N ASP A 102 14.16 15.47 -5.37
CA ASP A 102 15.38 15.80 -4.62
C ASP A 102 15.07 16.06 -3.14
N TYR A 103 13.94 16.74 -2.84
CA TYR A 103 13.46 16.93 -1.47
C TYR A 103 13.18 15.57 -0.81
N THR A 104 12.47 14.66 -1.48
CA THR A 104 12.18 13.34 -0.90
C THR A 104 13.46 12.52 -0.73
N ALA A 105 14.35 12.54 -1.71
CA ALA A 105 15.63 11.85 -1.67
C ALA A 105 16.50 12.28 -0.48
N SER A 106 16.45 13.57 -0.10
CA SER A 106 17.24 14.11 1.02
C SER A 106 16.94 13.47 2.38
N PHE A 107 15.78 12.83 2.53
CA PHE A 107 15.39 12.11 3.75
C PHE A 107 15.68 10.59 3.70
N ARG A 108 16.28 10.10 2.60
CA ARG A 108 16.50 8.68 2.37
C ARG A 108 17.99 8.36 2.39
N ALA A 109 18.36 7.31 3.11
CA ALA A 109 19.73 6.82 3.13
C ALA A 109 20.16 6.22 1.77
N LYS A 110 19.17 5.71 1.00
CA LYS A 110 19.35 5.10 -0.31
C LYS A 110 18.39 5.73 -1.31
N TRP A 111 18.88 5.97 -2.53
CA TRP A 111 18.08 6.48 -3.64
C TRP A 111 18.66 5.99 -4.96
N ASN A 112 17.90 5.19 -5.68
CA ASN A 112 18.30 4.64 -6.97
C ASN A 112 18.02 5.65 -8.09
N ARG A 113 19.08 6.31 -8.61
CA ARG A 113 18.97 7.32 -9.67
C ARG A 113 18.70 6.71 -11.04
N ASP A 114 19.10 5.48 -11.29
CA ASP A 114 18.83 4.79 -12.56
C ASP A 114 17.34 4.44 -12.65
N THR A 115 16.76 3.89 -11.58
CA THR A 115 15.32 3.67 -11.48
C THR A 115 14.54 4.98 -11.62
N GLU A 116 15.02 6.08 -11.00
CA GLU A 116 14.39 7.40 -11.14
C GLU A 116 14.36 7.84 -12.60
N ALA A 117 15.49 7.74 -13.30
CA ALA A 117 15.61 8.16 -14.71
C ALA A 117 14.71 7.32 -15.63
N ASP A 118 14.68 6.00 -15.44
CA ASP A 118 13.81 5.09 -16.20
C ASP A 118 12.34 5.44 -16.01
N LEU A 119 11.89 5.58 -14.76
CA LEU A 119 10.48 5.88 -14.45
C LEU A 119 10.05 7.27 -14.91
N LEU A 120 10.93 8.28 -14.83
CA LEU A 120 10.67 9.61 -15.36
C LEU A 120 10.47 9.57 -16.87
N SER A 121 11.29 8.80 -17.58
CA SER A 121 11.18 8.59 -19.04
C SER A 121 9.88 7.86 -19.38
N ARG A 122 9.58 6.76 -18.69
CA ARG A 122 8.38 5.93 -18.89
C ARG A 122 7.10 6.74 -18.69
N PHE A 123 7.01 7.51 -17.61
CA PHE A 123 5.84 8.34 -17.29
C PHE A 123 5.83 9.68 -18.02
N ARG A 124 6.87 10.00 -18.79
CA ARG A 124 7.02 11.26 -19.55
C ARG A 124 6.80 12.50 -18.67
N LEU A 125 7.35 12.49 -17.46
CA LEU A 125 7.24 13.62 -16.54
C LEU A 125 8.31 14.67 -16.86
N ASP A 126 7.88 15.91 -17.09
CA ASP A 126 8.77 17.05 -17.24
C ASP A 126 9.32 17.49 -15.89
N LEU A 127 10.64 17.43 -15.73
CA LEU A 127 11.34 17.77 -14.50
C LEU A 127 11.17 19.24 -14.09
N GLY A 128 10.96 20.14 -15.05
CA GLY A 128 10.74 21.57 -14.84
C GLY A 128 9.30 21.92 -14.49
N GLN A 129 8.34 21.02 -14.74
CA GLN A 129 6.93 21.28 -14.48
C GLN A 129 6.65 21.39 -12.98
N LYS A 130 5.87 22.41 -12.61
CA LYS A 130 5.44 22.59 -11.22
C LYS A 130 4.41 21.53 -10.81
N THR A 131 4.51 21.03 -9.59
CA THR A 131 3.64 19.97 -9.06
C THR A 131 2.16 20.34 -9.04
N ASN A 132 1.82 21.61 -8.87
CA ASN A 132 0.44 22.10 -8.92
C ASN A 132 -0.17 22.07 -10.34
N ARG A 133 0.64 21.92 -11.39
CA ARG A 133 0.20 21.80 -12.78
C ARG A 133 0.08 20.34 -13.24
N LEU A 134 0.51 19.40 -12.42
CA LEU A 134 0.39 17.98 -12.72
C LEU A 134 -1.09 17.53 -12.66
N SER A 135 -1.49 16.65 -13.58
CA SER A 135 -2.76 15.94 -13.48
C SER A 135 -2.78 15.03 -12.24
N LYS A 136 -3.94 14.49 -11.86
CA LYS A 136 -4.01 13.50 -10.76
C LYS A 136 -3.09 12.31 -11.05
N GLY A 137 -3.16 11.75 -12.27
CA GLY A 137 -2.33 10.63 -12.70
C GLY A 137 -0.84 10.94 -12.61
N GLN A 138 -0.41 12.08 -13.12
CA GLN A 138 1.00 12.50 -13.05
C GLN A 138 1.48 12.67 -11.60
N ARG A 139 0.64 13.20 -10.70
CA ARG A 139 0.99 13.28 -9.27
C ARG A 139 1.15 11.89 -8.65
N THR A 140 0.26 10.96 -8.99
CA THR A 140 0.34 9.57 -8.50
C THR A 140 1.58 8.87 -9.06
N GLN A 141 1.92 9.06 -10.34
CA GLN A 141 3.15 8.55 -10.94
C GLN A 141 4.40 9.15 -10.26
N LEU A 142 4.44 10.45 -10.01
CA LEU A 142 5.53 11.11 -9.26
C LEU A 142 5.68 10.55 -7.84
N ALA A 143 4.56 10.30 -7.14
CA ALA A 143 4.57 9.68 -5.80
C ALA A 143 5.10 8.24 -5.86
N LEU A 144 4.77 7.50 -6.91
CA LEU A 144 5.28 6.14 -7.10
C LEU A 144 6.80 6.14 -7.32
N ILE A 145 7.34 7.06 -8.15
CA ILE A 145 8.79 7.24 -8.30
C ILE A 145 9.43 7.50 -6.94
N ALA A 146 8.89 8.47 -6.20
CA ALA A 146 9.39 8.84 -4.87
C ALA A 146 9.32 7.68 -3.84
N ALA A 147 8.39 6.74 -4.03
CA ALA A 147 8.23 5.58 -3.16
C ALA A 147 9.12 4.39 -3.55
N ILE A 148 9.41 4.19 -4.84
CA ILE A 148 10.20 3.06 -5.35
C ILE A 148 11.72 3.33 -5.28
N CYS A 149 12.16 4.55 -5.61
CA CYS A 149 13.59 4.89 -5.68
C CYS A 149 14.38 4.68 -4.38
N PRO A 150 13.80 4.76 -3.17
CA PRO A 150 14.46 4.36 -1.92
C PRO A 150 14.69 2.85 -1.78
N GLU A 151 14.13 2.02 -2.66
CA GLU A 151 14.15 0.55 -2.61
C GLU A 151 13.66 0.01 -1.25
N PRO A 152 12.43 0.33 -0.84
CA PRO A 152 11.90 -0.07 0.46
C PRO A 152 11.70 -1.59 0.56
N GLU A 153 11.79 -2.12 1.79
CA GLU A 153 11.40 -3.51 2.09
C GLU A 153 9.87 -3.67 2.13
N LEU A 154 9.14 -2.60 2.46
CA LEU A 154 7.67 -2.55 2.45
C LEU A 154 7.16 -1.35 1.66
N LEU A 155 6.42 -1.61 0.59
CA LEU A 155 5.70 -0.60 -0.18
C LEU A 155 4.22 -0.64 0.21
N VAL A 156 3.72 0.47 0.79
CA VAL A 156 2.31 0.62 1.18
C VAL A 156 1.61 1.51 0.16
N LEU A 157 0.53 1.01 -0.43
CA LEU A 157 -0.27 1.70 -1.45
C LEU A 157 -1.71 1.83 -0.96
N ASP A 158 -2.22 3.06 -0.84
CA ASP A 158 -3.58 3.32 -0.39
C ASP A 158 -4.43 3.84 -1.53
N GLU A 159 -5.34 3.01 -2.04
CA GLU A 159 -6.22 3.27 -3.20
C GLU A 159 -5.45 3.85 -4.42
N PRO A 160 -4.31 3.25 -4.83
CA PRO A 160 -3.35 3.93 -5.68
C PRO A 160 -3.83 4.18 -7.11
N THR A 161 -4.84 3.46 -7.57
CA THR A 161 -5.40 3.55 -8.93
C THR A 161 -6.74 4.26 -8.99
N SER A 162 -7.26 4.69 -7.82
CA SER A 162 -8.55 5.36 -7.72
C SER A 162 -8.61 6.66 -8.54
N GLY A 163 -9.56 6.71 -9.50
CA GLY A 163 -9.77 7.88 -10.34
C GLY A 163 -8.64 8.15 -11.35
N LEU A 164 -7.80 7.17 -11.64
CA LEU A 164 -6.87 7.21 -12.77
C LEU A 164 -7.58 6.75 -14.05
N ASP A 165 -7.15 7.31 -15.18
CA ASP A 165 -7.55 6.78 -16.48
C ASP A 165 -6.94 5.38 -16.73
N PRO A 166 -7.53 4.55 -17.61
CA PRO A 166 -7.11 3.16 -17.79
C PRO A 166 -5.64 2.99 -18.22
N ILE A 167 -5.09 3.95 -18.98
CA ILE A 167 -3.70 3.87 -19.48
C ILE A 167 -2.72 4.10 -18.33
N VAL A 168 -2.91 5.21 -17.60
CA VAL A 168 -2.07 5.56 -16.42
C VAL A 168 -2.17 4.49 -15.34
N ARG A 169 -3.36 3.94 -15.12
CA ARG A 169 -3.60 2.83 -14.20
C ARG A 169 -2.77 1.60 -14.56
N ARG A 170 -2.81 1.19 -15.83
CA ARG A 170 -2.04 0.05 -16.32
C ARG A 170 -0.53 0.27 -16.17
N GLU A 171 -0.04 1.45 -16.52
CA GLU A 171 1.37 1.82 -16.35
C GLU A 171 1.78 1.78 -14.88
N PHE A 172 0.94 2.28 -13.98
CA PHE A 172 1.16 2.23 -12.54
C PHE A 172 1.32 0.79 -12.03
N ILE A 173 0.37 -0.08 -12.36
CA ILE A 173 0.38 -1.49 -11.95
C ILE A 173 1.62 -2.21 -12.50
N GLN A 174 1.94 -2.03 -13.78
CA GLN A 174 3.13 -2.61 -14.42
C GLN A 174 4.42 -2.15 -13.72
N THR A 175 4.47 -0.91 -13.27
CA THR A 175 5.63 -0.38 -12.53
C THR A 175 5.74 -1.00 -11.14
N VAL A 176 4.62 -1.19 -10.44
CA VAL A 176 4.61 -1.91 -9.15
C VAL A 176 5.06 -3.35 -9.33
N ILE A 177 4.58 -4.05 -10.38
CA ILE A 177 5.01 -5.41 -10.72
C ILE A 177 6.53 -5.47 -10.92
N GLY A 178 7.07 -4.60 -11.79
CA GLY A 178 8.51 -4.56 -12.05
C GLY A 178 9.30 -4.32 -10.77
N ALA A 179 8.93 -3.32 -9.97
CA ALA A 179 9.60 -3.02 -8.72
C ALA A 179 9.53 -4.17 -7.69
N TYR A 180 8.47 -4.98 -7.73
CA TYR A 180 8.34 -6.17 -6.88
C TYR A 180 9.18 -7.34 -7.40
N GLN A 181 9.24 -7.54 -8.73
CA GLN A 181 9.94 -8.67 -9.36
C GLN A 181 11.44 -8.44 -9.54
N ASP A 182 11.89 -7.20 -9.83
CA ASP A 182 13.28 -6.85 -10.10
C ASP A 182 14.20 -6.84 -8.85
N GLY A 183 13.61 -7.04 -7.66
CA GLY A 183 14.35 -7.14 -6.41
C GLY A 183 14.55 -8.57 -5.95
N ASP A 184 15.10 -8.72 -4.73
CA ASP A 184 15.04 -9.98 -4.01
C ASP A 184 13.57 -10.25 -3.63
N PRO A 185 12.88 -11.21 -4.29
CA PRO A 185 11.46 -11.47 -4.07
C PRO A 185 11.14 -11.82 -2.62
N GLU A 186 12.13 -12.36 -1.87
CA GLU A 186 11.96 -12.71 -0.46
C GLU A 186 11.99 -11.49 0.46
N ARG A 187 12.39 -10.32 -0.05
CA ARG A 187 12.57 -9.10 0.76
C ARG A 187 11.59 -7.98 0.46
N ARG A 188 11.03 -7.91 -0.73
CA ARG A 188 10.12 -6.81 -1.09
C ARG A 188 8.67 -7.19 -0.86
N THR A 189 8.03 -6.52 0.07
CA THR A 189 6.62 -6.70 0.41
C THR A 189 5.81 -5.54 -0.15
N VAL A 190 4.69 -5.83 -0.80
CA VAL A 190 3.71 -4.82 -1.22
C VAL A 190 2.43 -5.01 -0.42
N PHE A 191 1.95 -3.93 0.19
CA PHE A 191 0.66 -3.89 0.87
C PHE A 191 -0.24 -2.91 0.13
N VAL A 192 -1.23 -3.41 -0.60
CA VAL A 192 -2.14 -2.57 -1.38
C VAL A 192 -3.54 -2.58 -0.79
N SER A 193 -4.05 -1.40 -0.42
CA SER A 193 -5.45 -1.23 -0.07
C SER A 193 -6.23 -0.77 -1.29
N THR A 194 -7.32 -1.46 -1.60
CA THR A 194 -8.19 -1.09 -2.71
C THR A 194 -9.59 -1.67 -2.58
N HIS A 195 -10.54 -1.05 -3.29
CA HIS A 195 -11.85 -1.63 -3.59
C HIS A 195 -11.95 -2.11 -5.05
N LEU A 196 -10.91 -1.86 -5.87
CA LEU A 196 -10.80 -2.26 -7.28
C LEU A 196 -9.91 -3.51 -7.39
N ILE A 197 -10.44 -4.65 -6.95
CA ILE A 197 -9.68 -5.89 -6.74
C ILE A 197 -9.15 -6.47 -8.04
N SER A 198 -9.98 -6.48 -9.08
CA SER A 198 -9.63 -7.00 -10.41
C SER A 198 -8.36 -6.40 -11.02
N GLU A 199 -8.01 -5.16 -10.61
CA GLU A 199 -6.82 -4.49 -11.10
C GLU A 199 -5.51 -5.11 -10.57
N PHE A 200 -5.54 -5.64 -9.35
CA PHE A 200 -4.39 -6.22 -8.66
C PHE A 200 -4.44 -7.74 -8.54
N GLU A 201 -5.51 -8.38 -9.03
CA GLU A 201 -5.77 -9.81 -8.85
C GLU A 201 -4.60 -10.71 -9.28
N GLY A 202 -3.93 -10.35 -10.37
CA GLY A 202 -2.78 -11.10 -10.89
C GLY A 202 -1.49 -10.96 -10.07
N LEU A 203 -1.46 -10.05 -9.07
CA LEU A 203 -0.31 -9.76 -8.23
C LEU A 203 -0.45 -10.29 -6.81
N ILE A 204 -1.69 -10.43 -6.34
CA ILE A 204 -1.98 -10.73 -4.94
C ILE A 204 -1.65 -12.18 -4.63
N ASP A 205 -0.80 -12.39 -3.61
CA ASP A 205 -0.48 -13.69 -3.03
C ASP A 205 -1.46 -14.03 -1.89
N GLU A 206 -1.78 -13.04 -1.06
CA GLU A 206 -2.65 -13.18 0.10
C GLU A 206 -3.47 -11.90 0.29
N PHE A 207 -4.67 -12.02 0.83
CA PHE A 207 -5.52 -10.86 1.08
C PHE A 207 -6.38 -10.98 2.34
N THR A 208 -6.76 -9.82 2.88
CA THR A 208 -7.82 -9.69 3.89
C THR A 208 -8.94 -8.81 3.34
N ILE A 209 -10.17 -9.26 3.54
CA ILE A 209 -11.37 -8.45 3.33
C ILE A 209 -11.73 -7.81 4.65
N ILE A 210 -11.87 -6.47 4.64
CA ILE A 210 -12.31 -5.69 5.80
C ILE A 210 -13.67 -5.06 5.54
N ASP A 211 -14.55 -5.15 6.53
CA ASP A 211 -15.82 -4.42 6.55
C ASP A 211 -16.11 -3.89 7.96
N ALA A 212 -16.66 -2.67 8.04
CA ALA A 212 -16.99 -2.02 9.32
C ALA A 212 -15.86 -2.08 10.37
N GLY A 213 -14.59 -1.95 9.91
CA GLY A 213 -13.40 -1.95 10.76
C GLY A 213 -12.95 -3.32 11.27
N ARG A 214 -13.53 -4.42 10.76
CA ARG A 214 -13.20 -5.81 11.15
C ARG A 214 -12.72 -6.60 9.95
N ASP A 215 -11.83 -7.56 10.20
CA ASP A 215 -11.51 -8.59 9.22
C ASP A 215 -12.71 -9.56 9.06
N VAL A 216 -13.13 -9.72 7.82
CA VAL A 216 -14.21 -10.63 7.44
C VAL A 216 -13.63 -11.97 6.99
N MET A 217 -12.55 -11.92 6.21
CA MET A 217 -11.92 -13.09 5.62
C MET A 217 -10.45 -12.79 5.33
N THR A 218 -9.58 -13.76 5.59
CA THR A 218 -8.18 -13.75 5.18
C THR A 218 -7.86 -15.06 4.48
N LEU A 219 -7.32 -15.02 3.26
CA LEU A 219 -7.00 -16.18 2.44
C LEU A 219 -5.78 -15.93 1.55
N GLU A 220 -5.08 -17.01 1.21
CA GLU A 220 -4.16 -17.01 0.06
C GLU A 220 -4.97 -16.94 -1.25
N ALA A 221 -4.49 -16.17 -2.23
CA ALA A 221 -5.22 -15.93 -3.48
C ALA A 221 -5.44 -17.22 -4.29
N ASP A 222 -4.44 -18.10 -4.33
CA ASP A 222 -4.57 -19.39 -5.03
C ASP A 222 -5.54 -20.33 -4.32
N ALA A 223 -5.54 -20.34 -2.98
CA ALA A 223 -6.51 -21.10 -2.21
C ALA A 223 -7.93 -20.57 -2.42
N ALA A 224 -8.09 -19.25 -2.53
CA ALA A 224 -9.40 -18.63 -2.82
C ALA A 224 -9.87 -18.99 -4.24
N ARG A 225 -9.02 -18.88 -5.26
CA ARG A 225 -9.35 -19.27 -6.64
C ARG A 225 -9.73 -20.74 -6.75
N GLY A 226 -8.96 -21.66 -6.12
CA GLY A 226 -9.25 -23.09 -6.11
C GLY A 226 -10.52 -23.46 -5.33
N ARG A 227 -10.80 -22.77 -4.21
CA ARG A 227 -11.97 -23.04 -3.37
C ARG A 227 -13.27 -22.53 -3.97
N PHE A 228 -13.25 -21.33 -4.56
CA PHE A 228 -14.46 -20.67 -5.05
C PHE A 228 -14.65 -20.78 -6.56
N GLU A 229 -13.60 -21.18 -7.30
CA GLU A 229 -13.59 -21.24 -8.78
C GLU A 229 -14.06 -19.92 -9.43
N LYS A 230 -13.76 -18.78 -8.78
CA LYS A 230 -14.23 -17.44 -9.13
C LYS A 230 -13.10 -16.43 -9.04
N PRO A 231 -13.20 -15.30 -9.79
CA PRO A 231 -12.33 -14.14 -9.59
C PRO A 231 -12.39 -13.62 -8.16
N LEU A 232 -11.29 -13.05 -7.66
CA LEU A 232 -11.22 -12.51 -6.28
C LEU A 232 -12.27 -11.41 -6.03
N GLU A 233 -12.66 -10.67 -7.06
CA GLU A 233 -13.72 -9.67 -6.96
C GLU A 233 -15.09 -10.29 -6.62
N GLU A 234 -15.43 -11.44 -7.19
CA GLU A 234 -16.67 -12.16 -6.86
C GLU A 234 -16.60 -12.78 -5.45
N VAL A 235 -15.43 -13.27 -5.03
CA VAL A 235 -15.19 -13.74 -3.65
C VAL A 235 -15.42 -12.60 -2.66
N PHE A 236 -14.91 -11.41 -2.95
CA PHE A 236 -15.10 -10.21 -2.15
C PHE A 236 -16.60 -9.84 -2.03
N ILE A 237 -17.33 -9.80 -3.14
CA ILE A 237 -18.78 -9.49 -3.14
C ILE A 237 -19.52 -10.50 -2.28
N SER A 238 -19.26 -11.79 -2.45
CA SER A 238 -19.91 -12.87 -1.71
C SER A 238 -19.63 -12.77 -0.21
N ALA A 239 -18.38 -12.50 0.18
CA ALA A 239 -17.99 -12.34 1.58
C ALA A 239 -18.71 -11.18 2.27
N LEU A 240 -18.90 -10.04 1.57
CA LEU A 240 -19.61 -8.88 2.11
C LEU A 240 -21.13 -9.06 2.19
N GLN A 241 -21.70 -9.96 1.39
CA GLN A 241 -23.13 -10.29 1.43
C GLN A 241 -23.48 -11.35 2.48
N GLY A 242 -22.48 -11.88 3.21
CA GLY A 242 -22.67 -12.97 4.17
C GLY A 242 -23.00 -14.32 3.49
N VAL A 243 -22.83 -14.41 2.19
CA VAL A 243 -22.98 -15.64 1.40
C VAL A 243 -21.64 -16.36 1.40
N THR A 244 -21.25 -16.88 2.57
CA THR A 244 -20.17 -17.87 2.64
C THR A 244 -20.77 -19.21 2.25
N ALA A 245 -20.45 -19.68 1.05
CA ALA A 245 -20.74 -21.04 0.60
C ALA A 245 -19.91 -22.07 1.39
#